data_fbd726546dbb0a9e5c310a3fb269b180
#
_entry.id   fbd726546dbb0a9e5c310a3fb269b180
#
_cell.length_a   1.000
_cell.length_b   1.000
_cell.length_c   1.000
_cell.angle_alpha   90.00
_cell.angle_beta   90.00
_cell.angle_gamma   90.00
#
_symmetry.space_group_name_H-M   'P 1'
#
loop_
_entity.id
_entity.type
_entity.pdbx_description
1 polymer ?
#
loop_
_entity_poly.entity_id
_entity_poly.type
_entity_poly.pdbx_seq_one_letter_code
_entity_poly.pdbx_strand_id
1 'polypeptide(L)'
;MDAQAQTAIKHYAEMQSAPRFPLHLPVEMKSQSGTCSAETQNISANGVLFAMDRDVPVGSLVEFTILLPGDVVGSRRDVQIDCHGRVVRSFEDQGRRGVGVVIDEYHFERV
;
A
#
# COMPACT_ATOMS: atom_id res chain seq x y z
N MET A 1 18.30 -15.67 -17.16
CA MET A 1 17.91 -14.96 -15.94
C MET A 1 16.41 -14.92 -15.82
N ASP A 2 15.90 -15.17 -14.64
CA ASP A 2 14.47 -15.26 -14.41
C ASP A 2 13.84 -13.86 -14.47
N ALA A 3 12.87 -13.66 -15.36
CA ALA A 3 12.20 -12.39 -15.52
C ALA A 3 11.41 -11.99 -14.26
N GLN A 4 10.87 -12.98 -13.53
CA GLN A 4 10.14 -12.70 -12.29
C GLN A 4 11.05 -12.20 -11.19
N ALA A 5 12.25 -12.75 -11.07
CA ALA A 5 13.23 -12.30 -10.08
C ALA A 5 13.66 -10.86 -10.35
N GLN A 6 13.88 -10.52 -11.63
CA GLN A 6 14.23 -9.15 -12.01
C GLN A 6 13.10 -8.17 -11.70
N THR A 7 11.86 -8.57 -11.96
CA THR A 7 10.70 -7.73 -11.68
C THR A 7 10.56 -7.46 -10.19
N ALA A 8 10.78 -8.47 -9.34
CA ALA A 8 10.71 -8.31 -7.90
C ALA A 8 11.78 -7.35 -7.37
N ILE A 9 13.01 -7.46 -7.87
CA ILE A 9 14.11 -6.57 -7.50
C ILE A 9 13.81 -5.13 -7.94
N LYS A 10 13.30 -4.98 -9.15
CA LYS A 10 12.94 -3.68 -9.69
C LYS A 10 11.84 -3.02 -8.87
N HIS A 11 10.80 -3.76 -8.50
CA HIS A 11 9.71 -3.24 -7.69
C HIS A 11 10.20 -2.75 -6.32
N TYR A 12 11.09 -3.51 -5.69
CA TYR A 12 11.64 -3.11 -4.41
C TYR A 12 12.43 -1.80 -4.52
N ALA A 13 13.27 -1.69 -5.54
CA ALA A 13 14.06 -0.49 -5.78
C ALA A 13 13.17 0.72 -6.10
N GLU A 14 12.13 0.51 -6.92
CA GLU A 14 11.18 1.57 -7.26
C GLU A 14 10.38 2.02 -6.04
N MET A 15 10.02 1.10 -5.15
CA MET A 15 9.34 1.44 -3.91
C MET A 15 10.17 2.41 -3.07
N GLN A 16 11.49 2.23 -3.03
CA GLN A 16 12.39 3.08 -2.26
C GLN A 16 12.67 4.42 -2.93
N SER A 17 12.71 4.44 -4.27
CA SER A 17 13.13 5.60 -5.06
C SER A 17 11.97 6.38 -5.67
N ALA A 18 10.79 5.78 -5.81
CA ALA A 18 9.63 6.45 -6.39
C ALA A 18 9.15 7.60 -5.50
N PRO A 19 8.65 8.70 -6.09
CA PRO A 19 8.08 9.78 -5.29
C PRO A 19 6.98 9.29 -4.38
N ARG A 20 7.00 9.76 -3.14
CA ARG A 20 6.01 9.39 -2.13
C ARG A 20 5.17 10.59 -1.76
N PHE A 21 3.87 10.37 -1.71
CA PHE A 21 2.90 11.40 -1.38
C PHE A 21 2.37 11.16 0.03
N PRO A 22 2.47 12.16 0.92
CA PRO A 22 2.05 11.99 2.33
C PRO A 22 0.53 12.12 2.47
N LEU A 23 -0.19 11.22 1.86
CA LEU A 23 -1.65 11.18 1.95
C LEU A 23 -2.07 10.27 3.09
N HIS A 24 -2.90 10.81 3.99
CA HIS A 24 -3.43 10.09 5.16
C HIS A 24 -4.88 9.70 4.89
N LEU A 25 -5.08 8.48 4.43
CA LEU A 25 -6.40 7.98 4.04
C LEU A 25 -6.73 6.72 4.83
N PRO A 26 -7.95 6.61 5.35
CA PRO A 26 -8.37 5.38 6.01
C PRO A 26 -8.60 4.27 4.99
N VAL A 27 -8.16 3.07 5.33
CA VAL A 27 -8.41 1.89 4.50
C VAL A 27 -8.75 0.70 5.40
N GLU A 28 -9.43 -0.29 4.84
CA GLU A 28 -9.58 -1.59 5.46
C GLU A 28 -8.62 -2.55 4.76
N MET A 29 -7.77 -3.19 5.54
CA MET A 29 -6.80 -4.14 5.03
C MET A 29 -7.26 -5.56 5.36
N LYS A 30 -7.32 -6.40 4.35
CA LYS A 30 -7.68 -7.81 4.48
C LYS A 30 -6.44 -8.67 4.36
N SER A 31 -6.30 -9.62 5.27
CA SER A 31 -5.23 -10.60 5.25
C SER A 31 -5.80 -11.95 5.71
N GLN A 32 -4.95 -12.98 5.79
CA GLN A 32 -5.38 -14.28 6.29
C GLN A 32 -5.92 -14.23 7.71
N SER A 33 -5.40 -13.30 8.52
CA SER A 33 -5.84 -13.16 9.92
C SER A 33 -7.10 -12.31 10.09
N GLY A 34 -7.71 -11.85 9.00
CA GLY A 34 -8.95 -11.09 9.03
C GLY A 34 -8.78 -9.68 8.48
N THR A 35 -9.76 -8.83 8.77
CA THR A 35 -9.80 -7.45 8.32
C THR A 35 -9.43 -6.53 9.47
N CYS A 36 -8.62 -5.54 9.21
CA CYS A 36 -8.26 -4.52 10.19
C CYS A 36 -8.22 -3.14 9.54
N SER A 37 -8.39 -2.12 10.38
CA SER A 37 -8.32 -0.73 9.95
C SER A 37 -6.88 -0.26 9.89
N ALA A 38 -6.55 0.51 8.88
CA ALA A 38 -5.25 1.11 8.69
C ALA A 38 -5.40 2.51 8.14
N GLU A 39 -4.35 3.30 8.23
CA GLU A 39 -4.31 4.63 7.65
C GLU A 39 -3.04 4.74 6.82
N THR A 40 -3.16 5.21 5.60
CA THR A 40 -1.97 5.46 4.78
C THR A 40 -1.16 6.59 5.39
N GLN A 41 0.16 6.47 5.36
CA GLN A 41 1.08 7.54 5.78
C GLN A 41 1.75 8.18 4.59
N ASN A 42 2.08 7.35 3.60
CA ASN A 42 2.53 7.82 2.31
C ASN A 42 2.22 6.76 1.27
N ILE A 43 2.06 7.21 0.03
CA ILE A 43 1.70 6.38 -1.10
C ILE A 43 2.67 6.67 -2.23
N SER A 44 3.15 5.63 -2.89
CA SER A 44 3.93 5.75 -4.11
C SER A 44 3.34 4.81 -5.16
N ALA A 45 3.89 4.88 -6.38
CA ALA A 45 3.41 4.04 -7.48
C ALA A 45 3.49 2.54 -7.19
N ASN A 46 4.41 2.12 -6.34
CA ASN A 46 4.70 0.69 -6.13
C ASN A 46 4.52 0.24 -4.69
N GLY A 47 4.16 1.12 -3.79
CA GLY A 47 4.03 0.74 -2.40
C GLY A 47 3.34 1.76 -1.55
N VAL A 48 2.91 1.32 -0.38
CA VAL A 48 2.20 2.15 0.59
C VAL A 48 2.75 1.86 1.98
N LEU A 49 2.95 2.92 2.74
CA LEU A 49 3.23 2.79 4.16
C LEU A 49 1.96 3.06 4.94
N PHE A 50 1.60 2.14 5.80
CA PHE A 50 0.43 2.23 6.65
C PHE A 50 0.81 2.40 8.11
N ALA A 51 -0.02 3.12 8.86
CA ALA A 51 -0.03 3.05 10.31
C ALA A 51 -1.25 2.23 10.74
N MET A 52 -1.06 1.31 11.67
CA MET A 52 -2.13 0.45 12.14
C MET A 52 -1.88 0.04 13.59
N ASP A 53 -2.93 -0.50 14.21
CA ASP A 53 -2.88 -0.91 15.62
C ASP A 53 -2.59 -2.41 15.77
N ARG A 54 -2.59 -3.13 14.67
CA ARG A 54 -2.31 -4.56 14.64
C ARG A 54 -1.02 -4.83 13.90
N ASP A 55 -0.38 -5.93 14.28
CA ASP A 55 0.76 -6.44 13.56
C ASP A 55 0.28 -7.31 12.40
N VAL A 56 0.83 -7.05 11.21
CA VAL A 56 0.65 -7.93 10.05
C VAL A 56 2.03 -8.41 9.67
N PRO A 57 2.30 -9.72 9.80
CA PRO A 57 3.65 -10.24 9.62
C PRO A 57 4.21 -9.97 8.22
N VAL A 58 5.51 -9.72 8.14
CA VAL A 58 6.23 -9.61 6.88
C VAL A 58 6.01 -10.89 6.07
N GLY A 59 5.74 -10.74 4.78
CA GLY A 59 5.40 -11.84 3.89
C GLY A 59 3.91 -12.08 3.73
N SER A 60 3.07 -11.46 4.56
CA SER A 60 1.62 -11.61 4.45
C SER A 60 1.10 -11.02 3.14
N LEU A 61 0.18 -11.73 2.51
CA LEU A 61 -0.57 -11.22 1.37
C LEU A 61 -1.73 -10.38 1.90
N VAL A 62 -1.91 -9.21 1.32
CA VAL A 62 -2.93 -8.28 1.76
C VAL A 62 -3.72 -7.72 0.58
N GLU A 63 -4.96 -7.36 0.85
CA GLU A 63 -5.84 -6.66 -0.09
C GLU A 63 -6.36 -5.40 0.57
N PHE A 64 -6.40 -4.32 -0.17
CA PHE A 64 -6.94 -3.07 0.33
C PHE A 64 -7.39 -2.18 -0.81
N THR A 65 -8.31 -1.27 -0.51
CA THR A 65 -8.82 -0.31 -1.48
C THR A 65 -8.48 1.09 -0.98
N ILE A 66 -7.89 1.89 -1.85
CA ILE A 66 -7.60 3.30 -1.59
C ILE A 66 -8.56 4.13 -2.41
N LEU A 67 -9.25 5.08 -1.75
CA LEU A 67 -10.07 6.06 -2.43
C LEU A 67 -9.31 7.37 -2.48
N LEU A 68 -8.78 7.70 -3.65
CA LEU A 68 -8.04 8.95 -3.86
C LEU A 68 -9.03 10.06 -4.24
N PRO A 69 -9.03 11.17 -3.49
CA PRO A 69 -9.86 12.32 -3.85
C PRO A 69 -9.50 12.85 -5.24
N GLY A 70 -10.52 13.25 -6.00
CA GLY A 70 -10.31 13.70 -7.37
C GLY A 70 -9.37 14.88 -7.50
N ASP A 71 -9.42 15.84 -6.57
CA ASP A 71 -8.54 17.01 -6.58
C ASP A 71 -7.06 16.64 -6.38
N VAL A 72 -6.77 15.55 -5.68
CA VAL A 72 -5.39 15.08 -5.48
C VAL A 72 -4.80 14.53 -6.78
N VAL A 73 -5.62 13.85 -7.58
CA VAL A 73 -5.14 13.22 -8.82
C VAL A 73 -5.45 14.03 -10.07
N GLY A 74 -5.96 15.27 -9.92
CA GLY A 74 -6.28 16.12 -11.06
C GLY A 74 -7.49 15.65 -11.85
N SER A 75 -8.42 14.97 -11.21
CA SER A 75 -9.63 14.43 -11.81
C SER A 75 -10.85 15.12 -11.23
N ARG A 76 -11.97 15.08 -11.96
CA ARG A 76 -13.25 15.58 -11.47
C ARG A 76 -13.94 14.60 -10.52
N ARG A 77 -13.54 13.35 -10.56
CA ARG A 77 -14.11 12.28 -9.74
C ARG A 77 -13.03 11.64 -8.89
N ASP A 78 -13.42 11.10 -7.78
CA ASP A 78 -12.54 10.29 -6.97
C ASP A 78 -12.14 9.03 -7.74
N VAL A 79 -10.96 8.52 -7.45
CA VAL A 79 -10.44 7.32 -8.10
C VAL A 79 -10.28 6.24 -7.03
N GLN A 80 -10.91 5.11 -7.27
CA GLN A 80 -10.77 3.95 -6.42
C GLN A 80 -9.66 3.05 -6.95
N ILE A 81 -8.76 2.65 -6.08
CA ILE A 81 -7.68 1.72 -6.43
C ILE A 81 -7.81 0.49 -5.57
N ASP A 82 -8.11 -0.63 -6.20
CA ASP A 82 -8.13 -1.94 -5.54
C ASP A 82 -6.77 -2.57 -5.67
N CYS A 83 -6.14 -2.88 -4.54
CA CYS A 83 -4.75 -3.32 -4.51
C CYS A 83 -4.60 -4.70 -3.89
N HIS A 84 -3.67 -5.47 -4.46
CA HIS A 84 -3.16 -6.71 -3.88
C HIS A 84 -1.67 -6.54 -3.67
N GLY A 85 -1.19 -6.86 -2.50
CA GLY A 85 0.22 -6.67 -2.21
C GLY A 85 0.73 -7.60 -1.13
N ARG A 86 1.96 -7.32 -0.72
CA ARG A 86 2.65 -8.10 0.30
C ARG A 86 3.30 -7.17 1.30
N VAL A 87 3.25 -7.57 2.56
CA VAL A 87 3.96 -6.86 3.62
C VAL A 87 5.45 -7.17 3.49
N VAL A 88 6.25 -6.13 3.32
CA VAL A 88 7.71 -6.27 3.21
C VAL A 88 8.45 -5.66 4.38
N ARG A 89 7.74 -4.89 5.21
CA ARG A 89 8.35 -4.19 6.32
C ARG A 89 7.33 -4.01 7.44
N SER A 90 7.77 -4.21 8.66
CA SER A 90 6.95 -3.97 9.85
C SER A 90 7.85 -3.38 10.93
N PHE A 91 7.43 -2.27 11.52
CA PHE A 91 8.21 -1.60 12.56
C PHE A 91 7.28 -0.84 13.49
N GLU A 92 7.80 -0.47 14.64
CA GLU A 92 7.07 0.34 15.61
C GLU A 92 7.55 1.77 15.55
N ASP A 93 6.62 2.70 15.55
CA ASP A 93 6.90 4.13 15.51
C ASP A 93 5.90 4.86 16.40
N GLN A 94 6.42 5.49 17.47
CA GLN A 94 5.63 6.30 18.39
C GLN A 94 4.38 5.58 18.93
N GLY A 95 4.54 4.31 19.27
CA GLY A 95 3.45 3.51 19.83
C GLY A 95 2.49 2.92 18.80
N ARG A 96 2.68 3.20 17.53
CA ARG A 96 1.89 2.61 16.44
C ARG A 96 2.76 1.72 15.58
N ARG A 97 2.11 0.77 14.91
CA ARG A 97 2.78 -0.15 13.99
C ARG A 97 2.85 0.48 12.61
N GLY A 98 4.07 0.59 12.05
CA GLY A 98 4.26 0.93 10.65
C GLY A 98 4.35 -0.33 9.82
N VAL A 99 3.58 -0.40 8.72
CA VAL A 99 3.56 -1.56 7.84
C VAL A 99 3.78 -1.09 6.42
N GLY A 100 4.90 -1.53 5.82
CA GLY A 100 5.21 -1.23 4.43
C GLY A 100 4.75 -2.36 3.52
N VAL A 101 4.00 -2.00 2.50
CA VAL A 101 3.40 -2.95 1.55
C VAL A 101 3.87 -2.63 0.15
N VAL A 102 4.36 -3.64 -0.56
CA VAL A 102 4.60 -3.56 -2.00
C VAL A 102 3.31 -3.94 -2.71
N ILE A 103 2.92 -3.15 -3.70
CA ILE A 103 1.75 -3.44 -4.51
C ILE A 103 2.17 -4.33 -5.67
N ASP A 104 1.59 -5.54 -5.72
CA ASP A 104 1.86 -6.49 -6.80
C ASP A 104 0.89 -6.32 -7.96
N GLU A 105 -0.35 -5.92 -7.66
CA GLU A 105 -1.42 -5.79 -8.64
C GLU A 105 -2.41 -4.73 -8.18
N TYR A 106 -2.94 -3.95 -9.12
CA TYR A 106 -3.95 -2.96 -8.80
C TYR A 106 -4.90 -2.74 -9.97
N HIS A 107 -6.11 -2.29 -9.65
CA HIS A 107 -7.13 -1.88 -10.61
C HIS A 107 -7.65 -0.51 -10.25
N PHE A 108 -7.75 0.34 -11.24
CA PHE A 108 -8.38 1.65 -11.10
C PHE A 108 -9.85 1.59 -11.48
N GLU A 109 -10.67 2.21 -10.66
CA GLU A 109 -12.08 2.43 -10.97
C GLU A 109 -12.41 3.89 -10.72
N ARG A 110 -13.14 4.49 -11.65
CA ARG A 110 -13.69 5.83 -11.45
C ARG A 110 -15.03 5.72 -10.74
N VAL A 111 -15.14 6.47 -9.70
CA VAL A 111 -16.34 6.43 -8.87
C VAL A 111 -17.25 7.61 -9.22
#